data_f20de20265ead9e84a4ffc3bae91082a
#
_entry.id   f20de20265ead9e84a4ffc3bae91082a
#
_cell.length_a   1.000
_cell.length_b   1.000
_cell.length_c   1.000
_cell.angle_alpha   90.00
_cell.angle_beta   90.00
_cell.angle_gamma   90.00
#
_symmetry.space_group_name_H-M   'P 1'
#
loop_
_entity.id
_entity.type
_entity.pdbx_description
1 polymer ?
#
loop_
_entity_poly.entity_id
_entity_poly.type
_entity_poly.pdbx_seq_one_letter_code
_entity_poly.pdbx_strand_id
1 'polypeptide(L)'
;MYKRQALDLNSLDQTISNPEIILTLRFYYWTGDWLSIGYHQKEIPLHWENLLSNGEINIVRRPSGGGAVLHSGGITYALTFKKTYYKVLSYEMVNNWLIKSFRELGLNLRYGNSRKSSIKTNCFGTSLISDLVDQDGFKRIGSAQLRKKGAFLQHGEIQTNPPRDLWFKLFKEEAPPKVNLKLTNDEIVQHLRNSFLKNKSNINFKNIAIDNKK
;
A
#
# COMPACT_ATOMS: atom_id res chain seq x y z
N MET A 1 -10.01 -13.45 8.38
CA MET A 1 -8.90 -12.69 7.74
C MET A 1 -8.90 -13.02 6.25
N TYR A 2 -8.89 -12.01 5.38
CA TYR A 2 -8.94 -12.24 3.94
C TYR A 2 -7.64 -12.88 3.40
N LYS A 3 -7.77 -13.74 2.39
CA LYS A 3 -6.68 -14.57 1.84
C LYS A 3 -5.39 -13.80 1.48
N ARG A 4 -5.52 -12.56 0.95
CA ARG A 4 -4.37 -11.70 0.57
C ARG A 4 -3.57 -11.20 1.76
N GLN A 5 -4.25 -10.76 2.83
CA GLN A 5 -3.60 -10.34 4.08
C GLN A 5 -2.97 -11.51 4.83
N ALA A 6 -3.59 -12.70 4.74
CA ALA A 6 -2.99 -13.92 5.27
C ALA A 6 -1.66 -14.24 4.59
N LEU A 7 -1.56 -14.02 3.27
CA LEU A 7 -0.32 -14.20 2.53
C LEU A 7 0.76 -13.18 2.92
N ASP A 8 0.40 -11.92 3.21
CA ASP A 8 1.35 -10.92 3.68
C ASP A 8 1.90 -11.28 5.07
N LEU A 9 1.04 -11.76 5.98
CA LEU A 9 1.48 -12.24 7.29
C LEU A 9 2.32 -13.51 7.19
N ASN A 10 1.95 -14.44 6.30
CA ASN A 10 2.77 -15.63 6.05
C ASN A 10 4.16 -15.25 5.52
N SER A 11 4.24 -14.29 4.57
CA SER A 11 5.52 -13.77 4.08
C SER A 11 6.35 -13.14 5.21
N LEU A 12 5.70 -12.41 6.13
CA LEU A 12 6.36 -11.86 7.31
C LEU A 12 6.89 -12.98 8.24
N ASP A 13 6.08 -14.00 8.50
CA ASP A 13 6.47 -15.13 9.36
C ASP A 13 7.60 -15.96 8.72
N GLN A 14 7.58 -16.17 7.41
CA GLN A 14 8.70 -16.75 6.67
C GLN A 14 9.97 -15.90 6.76
N THR A 15 9.85 -14.58 6.62
CA THR A 15 10.99 -13.65 6.80
C THR A 15 11.56 -13.75 8.22
N ILE A 16 10.73 -13.97 9.25
CA ILE A 16 11.17 -14.15 10.64
C ILE A 16 11.91 -15.48 10.83
N SER A 17 11.31 -16.57 10.35
CA SER A 17 11.74 -17.94 10.66
C SER A 17 12.87 -18.46 9.77
N ASN A 18 12.94 -18.02 8.51
CA ASN A 18 13.93 -18.48 7.56
C ASN A 18 15.12 -17.48 7.47
N PRO A 19 16.35 -17.89 7.90
CA PRO A 19 17.53 -17.03 7.84
C PRO A 19 17.91 -16.61 6.41
N GLU A 20 17.58 -17.43 5.42
CA GLU A 20 17.90 -17.17 4.00
C GLU A 20 17.02 -16.10 3.37
N ILE A 21 15.81 -15.85 3.92
CA ILE A 21 14.91 -14.82 3.41
C ILE A 21 15.25 -13.49 4.09
N ILE A 22 15.84 -12.58 3.34
CA ILE A 22 16.17 -11.23 3.80
C ILE A 22 14.99 -10.29 3.55
N LEU A 23 14.35 -10.45 2.39
CA LEU A 23 13.29 -9.58 1.92
C LEU A 23 12.34 -10.34 0.99
N THR A 24 11.04 -10.02 1.04
CA THR A 24 10.03 -10.48 0.08
C THR A 24 9.24 -9.28 -0.44
N LEU A 25 9.10 -9.17 -1.75
CA LEU A 25 8.26 -8.14 -2.40
C LEU A 25 7.14 -8.82 -3.16
N ARG A 26 5.91 -8.37 -2.91
CA ARG A 26 4.69 -8.86 -3.58
C ARG A 26 3.90 -7.69 -4.13
N PHE A 27 3.24 -7.92 -5.28
CA PHE A 27 2.19 -7.06 -5.81
C PHE A 27 0.96 -7.91 -6.08
N TYR A 28 -0.22 -7.35 -5.83
CA TYR A 28 -1.48 -8.04 -6.07
C TYR A 28 -2.65 -7.09 -6.28
N TYR A 29 -3.73 -7.63 -6.81
CA TYR A 29 -5.00 -6.95 -7.00
C TYR A 29 -6.07 -7.60 -6.12
N TRP A 30 -7.04 -6.83 -5.73
CA TRP A 30 -8.22 -7.34 -5.07
C TRP A 30 -9.27 -7.71 -6.11
N THR A 31 -9.96 -8.82 -5.90
CA THR A 31 -11.10 -9.22 -6.73
C THR A 31 -12.36 -8.66 -6.09
N GLY A 32 -13.05 -7.76 -6.81
CA GLY A 32 -14.16 -6.97 -6.28
C GLY A 32 -13.68 -5.79 -5.43
N ASP A 33 -14.63 -5.07 -4.87
CA ASP A 33 -14.39 -3.84 -4.12
C ASP A 33 -14.23 -4.14 -2.64
N TRP A 34 -13.09 -3.77 -2.07
CA TRP A 34 -12.74 -4.04 -0.68
C TRP A 34 -12.38 -2.77 0.07
N LEU A 35 -12.92 -2.63 1.28
CA LEU A 35 -12.51 -1.62 2.24
C LEU A 35 -11.68 -2.28 3.34
N SER A 36 -10.38 -1.99 3.43
CA SER A 36 -9.59 -2.42 4.57
C SER A 36 -9.61 -1.33 5.64
N ILE A 37 -10.02 -1.70 6.87
CA ILE A 37 -9.97 -0.84 8.04
C ILE A 37 -8.71 -1.13 8.86
N GLY A 38 -8.17 -0.09 9.52
CA GLY A 38 -6.99 -0.23 10.36
C GLY A 38 -7.23 -1.06 11.61
N TYR A 39 -6.17 -1.62 12.18
CA TYR A 39 -6.26 -2.47 13.38
C TYR A 39 -6.97 -1.79 14.56
N HIS A 40 -6.69 -0.50 14.78
CA HIS A 40 -7.25 0.28 15.89
C HIS A 40 -8.58 0.98 15.56
N GLN A 41 -9.05 0.89 14.31
CA GLN A 41 -10.33 1.50 13.91
C GLN A 41 -11.49 0.61 14.39
N LYS A 42 -11.99 0.89 15.59
CA LYS A 42 -13.01 0.06 16.27
C LYS A 42 -14.38 0.21 15.62
N GLU A 43 -14.74 1.44 15.29
CA GLU A 43 -16.07 1.77 14.77
C GLU A 43 -16.08 1.72 13.24
N ILE A 44 -17.17 1.21 12.71
CA ILE A 44 -17.49 1.22 11.29
C ILE A 44 -18.67 2.18 11.12
N PRO A 45 -18.57 3.25 10.33
CA PRO A 45 -19.68 4.15 10.05
C PRO A 45 -20.89 3.41 9.46
N LEU A 46 -22.10 3.76 9.87
CA LEU A 46 -23.34 3.12 9.42
C LEU A 46 -23.46 3.06 7.88
N HIS A 47 -23.02 4.09 7.18
CA HIS A 47 -23.08 4.10 5.72
C HIS A 47 -22.14 3.07 5.07
N TRP A 48 -21.03 2.65 5.74
CA TRP A 48 -20.21 1.54 5.28
C TRP A 48 -20.86 0.18 5.55
N GLU A 49 -21.54 0.04 6.68
CA GLU A 49 -22.32 -1.16 7.00
C GLU A 49 -23.44 -1.37 5.99
N ASN A 50 -24.10 -0.29 5.57
CA ASN A 50 -25.13 -0.35 4.52
C ASN A 50 -24.54 -0.78 3.17
N LEU A 51 -23.36 -0.27 2.75
CA LEU A 51 -22.70 -0.69 1.53
C LEU A 51 -22.28 -2.18 1.60
N LEU A 52 -21.82 -2.64 2.76
CA LEU A 52 -21.48 -4.05 2.98
C LEU A 52 -22.75 -4.93 2.87
N SER A 53 -23.86 -4.54 3.53
CA SER A 53 -25.11 -5.29 3.52
C SER A 53 -25.74 -5.36 2.14
N ASN A 54 -25.56 -4.32 1.32
CA ASN A 54 -26.01 -4.29 -0.07
C ASN A 54 -25.09 -5.06 -1.04
N GLY A 55 -23.96 -5.60 -0.55
CA GLY A 55 -22.98 -6.29 -1.38
C GLY A 55 -22.17 -5.38 -2.31
N GLU A 56 -22.21 -4.05 -2.08
CA GLU A 56 -21.44 -3.08 -2.88
C GLU A 56 -19.95 -3.12 -2.54
N ILE A 57 -19.60 -3.51 -1.31
CA ILE A 57 -18.21 -3.65 -0.85
C ILE A 57 -18.05 -4.87 0.05
N ASN A 58 -16.82 -5.30 0.22
CA ASN A 58 -16.41 -6.18 1.30
C ASN A 58 -15.55 -5.41 2.31
N ILE A 59 -15.63 -5.74 3.60
CA ILE A 59 -14.83 -5.09 4.65
C ILE A 59 -13.88 -6.10 5.27
N VAL A 60 -12.63 -5.69 5.49
CA VAL A 60 -11.63 -6.49 6.20
C VAL A 60 -10.80 -5.63 7.15
N ARG A 61 -10.46 -6.15 8.32
CA ARG A 61 -9.53 -5.50 9.25
C ARG A 61 -8.11 -5.97 8.98
N ARG A 62 -7.22 -5.02 8.64
CA ARG A 62 -5.80 -5.33 8.43
C ARG A 62 -5.02 -5.33 9.75
N PRO A 63 -3.89 -6.05 9.82
CA PRO A 63 -3.08 -6.16 11.03
C PRO A 63 -2.27 -4.89 11.34
N SER A 64 -2.14 -3.98 10.38
CA SER A 64 -1.45 -2.69 10.55
C SER A 64 -2.43 -1.58 10.93
N GLY A 65 -1.90 -0.47 11.47
CA GLY A 65 -2.69 0.70 11.84
C GLY A 65 -3.14 1.56 10.65
N GLY A 66 -3.60 2.77 10.95
CA GLY A 66 -4.09 3.75 9.97
C GLY A 66 -5.61 3.71 9.79
N GLY A 67 -6.17 4.63 8.99
CA GLY A 67 -7.60 4.70 8.65
C GLY A 67 -7.98 3.74 7.53
N ALA A 68 -9.21 3.84 7.03
CA ALA A 68 -9.73 2.98 5.97
C ALA A 68 -9.05 3.23 4.61
N VAL A 69 -8.93 2.18 3.81
CA VAL A 69 -8.36 2.20 2.45
C VAL A 69 -9.27 1.42 1.52
N LEU A 70 -9.69 2.05 0.43
CA LEU A 70 -10.39 1.38 -0.65
C LEU A 70 -9.39 0.68 -1.59
N HIS A 71 -9.59 -0.61 -1.78
CA HIS A 71 -8.88 -1.45 -2.73
C HIS A 71 -9.79 -1.76 -3.92
N SER A 72 -9.74 -0.89 -4.90
CA SER A 72 -10.51 -0.99 -6.15
C SER A 72 -9.81 -0.16 -7.23
N GLY A 73 -9.53 -0.77 -8.36
CA GLY A 73 -8.86 -0.12 -9.50
C GLY A 73 -7.37 0.24 -9.28
N GLY A 74 -6.79 -0.09 -8.12
CA GLY A 74 -5.41 0.18 -7.76
C GLY A 74 -4.51 -1.06 -7.74
N ILE A 75 -3.30 -0.88 -7.21
CA ILE A 75 -2.29 -1.92 -7.03
C ILE A 75 -1.90 -1.98 -5.56
N THR A 76 -2.02 -3.14 -4.93
CA THR A 76 -1.48 -3.32 -3.58
C THR A 76 -0.07 -3.88 -3.65
N TYR A 77 0.85 -3.32 -2.86
CA TYR A 77 2.17 -3.89 -2.65
C TYR A 77 2.36 -4.33 -1.19
N ALA A 78 3.20 -5.33 -0.97
CA ALA A 78 3.63 -5.77 0.34
C ALA A 78 5.12 -6.11 0.30
N LEU A 79 5.88 -5.54 1.23
CA LEU A 79 7.31 -5.72 1.38
C LEU A 79 7.61 -6.19 2.80
N THR A 80 8.24 -7.36 2.96
CA THR A 80 8.74 -7.84 4.26
C THR A 80 10.26 -7.83 4.29
N PHE A 81 10.86 -7.53 5.44
CA PHE A 81 12.32 -7.49 5.61
C PHE A 81 12.74 -7.61 7.08
N LYS A 82 13.98 -8.07 7.31
CA LYS A 82 14.58 -8.18 8.65
C LYS A 82 15.24 -6.87 9.09
N LYS A 83 15.03 -6.50 10.36
CA LYS A 83 15.65 -5.31 10.96
C LYS A 83 17.18 -5.36 10.97
N THR A 84 17.78 -6.55 11.14
CA THR A 84 19.24 -6.77 11.24
C THR A 84 20.02 -6.24 10.05
N TYR A 85 19.40 -6.21 8.88
CA TYR A 85 20.06 -5.74 7.65
C TYR A 85 19.91 -4.23 7.42
N TYR A 86 19.08 -3.55 8.24
CA TYR A 86 18.76 -2.14 8.05
C TYR A 86 18.67 -1.44 9.39
N LYS A 87 19.73 -0.73 9.77
CA LYS A 87 19.77 0.06 11.02
C LYS A 87 18.69 1.15 11.05
N VAL A 88 18.25 1.63 9.89
CA VAL A 88 17.23 2.68 9.72
C VAL A 88 16.34 2.34 8.53
N LEU A 89 15.47 1.32 8.68
CA LEU A 89 14.38 1.14 7.73
C LEU A 89 13.17 1.92 8.21
N SER A 90 13.12 3.12 7.71
CA SER A 90 11.96 3.99 7.80
C SER A 90 11.09 3.78 6.56
N TYR A 91 9.87 4.29 6.59
CA TYR A 91 9.04 4.50 5.39
C TYR A 91 9.85 5.13 4.23
N GLU A 92 10.86 5.92 4.57
CA GLU A 92 11.69 6.67 3.65
C GLU A 92 12.39 5.81 2.59
N MET A 93 12.96 4.67 2.97
CA MET A 93 13.66 3.83 2.00
C MET A 93 12.73 3.24 0.95
N VAL A 94 11.57 2.71 1.39
CA VAL A 94 10.58 2.14 0.48
C VAL A 94 9.93 3.24 -0.35
N ASN A 95 9.63 4.37 0.28
CA ASN A 95 9.03 5.51 -0.41
C ASN A 95 9.99 6.13 -1.43
N ASN A 96 11.29 6.25 -1.14
CA ASN A 96 12.27 6.75 -2.10
C ASN A 96 12.39 5.85 -3.33
N TRP A 97 12.33 4.52 -3.15
CA TRP A 97 12.25 3.60 -4.27
C TRP A 97 10.97 3.84 -5.10
N LEU A 98 9.80 3.95 -4.46
CA LEU A 98 8.54 4.23 -5.16
C LEU A 98 8.59 5.58 -5.89
N ILE A 99 9.06 6.65 -5.25
CA ILE A 99 9.22 7.98 -5.86
C ILE A 99 10.10 7.90 -7.11
N LYS A 100 11.27 7.24 -7.01
CA LYS A 100 12.18 7.08 -8.12
C LYS A 100 11.54 6.30 -9.27
N SER A 101 10.91 5.17 -8.96
CA SER A 101 10.28 4.31 -9.96
C SER A 101 9.13 4.99 -10.68
N PHE A 102 8.28 5.72 -9.98
CA PHE A 102 7.18 6.46 -10.60
C PHE A 102 7.68 7.68 -11.41
N ARG A 103 8.76 8.32 -10.99
CA ARG A 103 9.42 9.37 -11.80
C ARG A 103 9.88 8.84 -13.15
N GLU A 104 10.46 7.63 -13.19
CA GLU A 104 10.87 6.95 -14.42
C GLU A 104 9.68 6.66 -15.35
N LEU A 105 8.47 6.53 -14.80
CA LEU A 105 7.21 6.39 -15.56
C LEU A 105 6.57 7.73 -15.94
N GLY A 106 7.12 8.87 -15.50
CA GLY A 106 6.59 10.20 -15.78
C GLY A 106 5.61 10.72 -14.72
N LEU A 107 5.44 10.04 -13.58
CA LEU A 107 4.63 10.50 -12.45
C LEU A 107 5.54 11.00 -11.32
N ASN A 108 5.53 12.32 -11.08
CA ASN A 108 6.28 12.91 -9.99
C ASN A 108 5.53 12.77 -8.67
N LEU A 109 6.05 11.95 -7.77
CA LEU A 109 5.56 11.79 -6.42
C LEU A 109 6.47 12.52 -5.43
N ARG A 110 5.90 12.99 -4.33
CA ARG A 110 6.59 13.59 -3.19
C ARG A 110 5.95 13.15 -1.88
N TYR A 111 6.63 13.34 -0.78
CA TYR A 111 6.07 13.09 0.55
C TYR A 111 4.88 14.01 0.83
N GLY A 112 3.86 13.48 1.49
CA GLY A 112 2.71 14.25 1.95
C GLY A 112 3.11 15.24 3.05
N ASN A 113 2.37 16.35 3.15
CA ASN A 113 2.59 17.36 4.20
C ASN A 113 1.70 17.07 5.42
N SER A 114 2.31 16.96 6.60
CA SER A 114 1.65 16.68 7.87
C SER A 114 0.74 17.82 8.43
N ARG A 115 0.50 18.90 7.69
CA ARG A 115 -0.09 20.15 8.24
C ARG A 115 -1.61 20.32 8.11
N LYS A 116 -2.39 19.31 7.77
CA LYS A 116 -3.87 19.42 7.88
C LYS A 116 -4.42 18.23 8.69
N SER A 117 -4.38 18.37 10.01
CA SER A 117 -5.16 17.51 10.90
C SER A 117 -6.59 18.01 10.96
N SER A 118 -7.44 17.52 10.12
CA SER A 118 -8.83 17.29 10.50
C SER A 118 -8.96 15.80 10.78
N ILE A 119 -9.68 15.43 11.82
CA ILE A 119 -9.98 14.04 12.17
C ILE A 119 -10.78 13.45 11.00
N LYS A 120 -10.08 12.84 10.04
CA LYS A 120 -10.71 12.21 8.90
C LYS A 120 -10.64 10.70 9.06
N THR A 121 -11.75 10.05 8.84
CA THR A 121 -11.92 8.59 9.00
C THR A 121 -11.21 7.78 7.92
N ASN A 122 -10.79 8.39 6.81
CA ASN A 122 -10.10 7.71 5.72
C ASN A 122 -8.59 8.04 5.67
N CYS A 123 -7.78 7.07 5.24
CA CYS A 123 -6.33 7.24 5.07
C CYS A 123 -5.95 8.09 3.85
N PHE A 124 -6.86 8.30 2.90
CA PHE A 124 -6.58 9.07 1.69
C PHE A 124 -7.04 10.53 1.78
N GLY A 125 -7.89 10.87 2.75
CA GLY A 125 -8.31 12.25 3.00
C GLY A 125 -7.30 13.10 3.78
N THR A 126 -6.30 12.45 4.43
CA THR A 126 -5.18 13.12 5.10
C THR A 126 -3.88 12.51 4.63
N SER A 127 -2.95 13.31 4.11
CA SER A 127 -1.62 12.83 3.77
C SER A 127 -0.66 13.04 4.94
N LEU A 128 -0.06 11.93 5.37
CA LEU A 128 1.01 11.93 6.37
C LEU A 128 2.37 11.97 5.66
N ILE A 129 3.42 12.21 6.44
CA ILE A 129 4.81 12.16 5.93
C ILE A 129 5.17 10.80 5.32
N SER A 130 4.47 9.73 5.72
CA SER A 130 4.63 8.37 5.18
C SER A 130 3.91 8.13 3.85
N ASP A 131 3.03 9.05 3.45
CA ASP A 131 2.23 8.94 2.25
C ASP A 131 2.90 9.64 1.08
N LEU A 132 2.61 9.19 -0.14
CA LEU A 132 3.10 9.83 -1.35
C LEU A 132 1.95 10.51 -2.10
N VAL A 133 2.17 11.77 -2.42
CA VAL A 133 1.23 12.62 -3.17
C VAL A 133 1.84 13.02 -4.50
N ASP A 134 0.99 13.24 -5.51
CA ASP A 134 1.42 13.79 -6.79
C ASP A 134 1.63 15.32 -6.73
N GLN A 135 1.96 15.92 -7.86
CA GLN A 135 2.18 17.37 -7.98
C GLN A 135 0.93 18.19 -7.66
N ASP A 136 -0.26 17.65 -7.93
CA ASP A 136 -1.56 18.31 -7.66
C ASP A 136 -2.01 18.09 -6.20
N GLY A 137 -1.25 17.32 -5.41
CA GLY A 137 -1.50 17.07 -4.00
C GLY A 137 -2.43 15.90 -3.73
N PHE A 138 -2.86 15.15 -4.74
CA PHE A 138 -3.64 13.94 -4.53
C PHE A 138 -2.77 12.83 -3.96
N LYS A 139 -3.24 12.20 -2.89
CA LYS A 139 -2.58 11.04 -2.31
C LYS A 139 -2.68 9.86 -3.26
N ARG A 140 -1.53 9.44 -3.79
CA ARG A 140 -1.40 8.31 -4.72
C ARG A 140 -1.04 7.01 -4.04
N ILE A 141 -0.23 7.08 -2.98
CA ILE A 141 0.20 5.89 -2.25
C ILE A 141 0.02 6.12 -0.76
N GLY A 142 -0.78 5.26 -0.13
CA GLY A 142 -0.92 5.18 1.32
C GLY A 142 -0.26 3.90 1.82
N SER A 143 0.61 4.02 2.82
CA SER A 143 1.38 2.90 3.34
C SER A 143 1.21 2.74 4.85
N ALA A 144 1.24 1.49 5.32
CA ALA A 144 1.24 1.16 6.73
C ALA A 144 2.31 0.11 7.04
N GLN A 145 2.82 0.11 8.26
CA GLN A 145 3.81 -0.85 8.73
C GLN A 145 3.28 -1.70 9.89
N LEU A 146 3.66 -2.96 9.89
CA LEU A 146 3.55 -3.88 11.02
C LEU A 146 4.95 -4.34 11.41
N ARG A 147 5.27 -4.29 12.71
CA ARG A 147 6.54 -4.75 13.27
C ARG A 147 6.29 -6.01 14.10
N LYS A 148 7.04 -7.09 13.83
CA LYS A 148 6.90 -8.36 14.54
C LYS A 148 8.26 -9.05 14.66
N LYS A 149 8.69 -9.36 15.88
CA LYS A 149 9.91 -10.18 16.16
C LYS A 149 11.15 -9.79 15.33
N GLY A 150 11.45 -8.49 15.24
CA GLY A 150 12.62 -8.01 14.52
C GLY A 150 12.51 -8.01 12.99
N ALA A 151 11.31 -8.24 12.45
CA ALA A 151 11.00 -8.06 11.04
C ALA A 151 9.88 -7.02 10.86
N PHE A 152 9.74 -6.54 9.64
CA PHE A 152 8.76 -5.54 9.24
C PHE A 152 7.97 -6.05 8.03
N LEU A 153 6.70 -5.72 8.03
CA LEU A 153 5.85 -5.69 6.84
C LEU A 153 5.49 -4.23 6.58
N GLN A 154 5.85 -3.71 5.41
CA GLN A 154 5.25 -2.49 4.89
C GLN A 154 4.35 -2.88 3.73
N HIS A 155 3.12 -2.46 3.78
CA HIS A 155 2.17 -2.64 2.67
C HIS A 155 1.44 -1.34 2.39
N GLY A 156 0.95 -1.20 1.17
CA GLY A 156 0.26 0.01 0.76
C GLY A 156 -0.56 -0.19 -0.50
N GLU A 157 -1.43 0.77 -0.74
CA GLU A 157 -2.25 0.85 -1.94
C GLU A 157 -1.77 1.98 -2.83
N ILE A 158 -1.56 1.67 -4.10
CA ILE A 158 -1.23 2.60 -5.18
C ILE A 158 -2.51 2.89 -5.93
N GLN A 159 -3.06 4.09 -5.77
CA GLN A 159 -4.30 4.53 -6.40
C GLN A 159 -4.03 4.97 -7.84
N THR A 160 -4.34 4.11 -8.80
CA THR A 160 -4.18 4.40 -10.23
C THR A 160 -5.46 4.88 -10.88
N ASN A 161 -6.60 4.27 -10.54
CA ASN A 161 -7.90 4.60 -11.10
C ASN A 161 -9.04 4.21 -10.12
N PRO A 162 -9.20 4.93 -8.99
CA PRO A 162 -10.26 4.61 -8.04
C PRO A 162 -11.65 4.89 -8.63
N PRO A 163 -12.67 4.05 -8.37
CA PRO A 163 -14.03 4.26 -8.84
C PRO A 163 -14.66 5.45 -8.10
N ARG A 164 -14.99 6.52 -8.84
CA ARG A 164 -15.41 7.81 -8.30
C ARG A 164 -16.66 7.70 -7.41
N ASP A 165 -17.69 7.02 -7.90
CA ASP A 165 -18.97 6.91 -7.19
C ASP A 165 -18.82 6.14 -5.88
N LEU A 166 -18.11 5.02 -5.91
CA LEU A 166 -17.86 4.23 -4.71
C LEU A 166 -16.98 4.98 -3.71
N TRP A 167 -15.97 5.69 -4.20
CA TRP A 167 -15.13 6.55 -3.36
C TRP A 167 -15.97 7.60 -2.63
N PHE A 168 -16.85 8.31 -3.36
CA PHE A 168 -17.72 9.31 -2.77
C PHE A 168 -18.73 8.71 -1.77
N LYS A 169 -19.31 7.54 -2.09
CA LYS A 169 -20.17 6.81 -1.15
C LYS A 169 -19.47 6.50 0.17
N LEU A 170 -18.20 6.09 0.10
CA LEU A 170 -17.39 5.71 1.26
C LEU A 170 -16.89 6.92 2.06
N PHE A 171 -16.27 7.88 1.40
CA PHE A 171 -15.47 8.90 2.06
C PHE A 171 -16.09 10.29 2.07
N LYS A 172 -17.19 10.50 1.31
CA LYS A 172 -17.86 11.81 1.13
C LYS A 172 -16.92 12.89 0.60
N GLU A 173 -15.94 12.46 -0.18
CA GLU A 173 -14.93 13.30 -0.83
C GLU A 173 -14.77 12.88 -2.29
N GLU A 174 -14.23 13.76 -3.13
CA GLU A 174 -13.92 13.42 -4.51
C GLU A 174 -12.76 12.41 -4.58
N ALA A 175 -12.89 11.44 -5.47
CA ALA A 175 -11.81 10.49 -5.74
C ALA A 175 -10.62 11.19 -6.41
N PRO A 176 -9.38 10.79 -6.11
CA PRO A 176 -8.25 11.18 -6.94
C PRO A 176 -8.53 10.85 -8.41
N PRO A 177 -8.22 11.75 -9.36
CA PRO A 177 -8.42 11.47 -10.77
C PRO A 177 -7.56 10.25 -11.21
N LYS A 178 -7.97 9.59 -12.29
CA LYS A 178 -7.14 8.54 -12.90
C LYS A 178 -5.72 9.08 -13.15
N VAL A 179 -4.71 8.27 -12.81
CA VAL A 179 -3.30 8.63 -13.10
C VAL A 179 -3.10 8.74 -14.61
N ASN A 180 -2.50 9.84 -15.05
CA ASN A 180 -2.20 10.04 -16.46
C ASN A 180 -0.91 9.31 -16.88
N LEU A 181 -0.94 7.99 -16.78
CA LEU A 181 0.09 7.11 -17.32
C LEU A 181 -0.53 6.30 -18.46
N LYS A 182 0.15 6.25 -19.61
CA LYS A 182 -0.27 5.42 -20.77
C LYS A 182 0.15 3.96 -20.56
N LEU A 183 -0.08 3.43 -19.35
CA LEU A 183 0.33 2.09 -18.92
C LEU A 183 -0.82 1.41 -18.19
N THR A 184 -0.91 0.12 -18.35
CA THR A 184 -1.75 -0.77 -17.55
C THR A 184 -1.16 -0.95 -16.15
N ASN A 185 -1.97 -1.40 -15.20
CA ASN A 185 -1.48 -1.74 -13.86
C ASN A 185 -0.41 -2.85 -13.91
N ASP A 186 -0.51 -3.82 -14.82
CA ASP A 186 0.48 -4.89 -14.98
C ASP A 186 1.82 -4.34 -15.47
N GLU A 187 1.84 -3.40 -16.41
CA GLU A 187 3.06 -2.73 -16.89
C GLU A 187 3.70 -1.90 -15.78
N ILE A 188 2.89 -1.20 -14.98
CA ILE A 188 3.38 -0.47 -13.79
C ILE A 188 4.04 -1.46 -12.81
N VAL A 189 3.37 -2.57 -12.48
CA VAL A 189 3.93 -3.61 -11.59
C VAL A 189 5.24 -4.16 -12.13
N GLN A 190 5.29 -4.46 -13.43
CA GLN A 190 6.52 -4.96 -14.05
C GLN A 190 7.67 -3.96 -13.96
N HIS A 191 7.39 -2.66 -14.19
CA HIS A 191 8.39 -1.61 -14.04
C HIS A 191 8.87 -1.50 -12.58
N LEU A 192 7.95 -1.49 -11.60
CA LEU A 192 8.29 -1.43 -10.18
C LEU A 192 9.18 -2.60 -9.75
N ARG A 193 8.87 -3.82 -10.21
CA ARG A 193 9.71 -5.02 -9.97
C ARG A 193 11.12 -4.83 -10.55
N ASN A 194 11.22 -4.43 -11.81
CA ASN A 194 12.48 -4.22 -12.49
C ASN A 194 13.33 -3.12 -11.83
N SER A 195 12.70 -2.01 -11.47
CA SER A 195 13.34 -0.90 -10.75
C SER A 195 13.84 -1.36 -9.38
N PHE A 196 13.06 -2.15 -8.65
CA PHE A 196 13.47 -2.72 -7.38
C PHE A 196 14.69 -3.63 -7.52
N LEU A 197 14.70 -4.48 -8.53
CA LEU A 197 15.82 -5.39 -8.81
C LEU A 197 17.09 -4.68 -9.27
N LYS A 198 16.98 -3.60 -10.06
CA LYS A 198 18.13 -2.79 -10.52
C LYS A 198 18.80 -2.02 -9.37
N ASN A 199 18.05 -1.58 -8.38
CA ASN A 199 18.59 -0.87 -7.22
C ASN A 199 19.32 -1.81 -6.22
N LYS A 200 19.48 -3.10 -6.54
CA LYS A 200 20.23 -4.09 -5.75
C LYS A 200 21.69 -3.77 -5.54
N SER A 201 22.34 -3.04 -6.45
CA SER A 201 23.78 -2.75 -6.37
C SER A 201 24.19 -1.98 -5.11
N ASN A 202 23.22 -1.31 -4.46
CA ASN A 202 23.43 -0.58 -3.20
C ASN A 202 22.95 -1.34 -1.94
N ILE A 203 22.36 -2.53 -2.14
CA ILE A 203 21.82 -3.34 -1.05
C ILE A 203 22.27 -4.78 -1.32
N ASN A 204 23.12 -5.33 -0.46
CA ASN A 204 23.67 -6.67 -0.61
C ASN A 204 22.61 -7.75 -0.36
N PHE A 205 21.66 -7.91 -1.29
CA PHE A 205 20.57 -8.89 -1.21
C PHE A 205 20.95 -10.18 -1.94
N LYS A 206 21.33 -11.21 -1.23
CA LYS A 206 21.56 -12.54 -1.83
C LYS A 206 20.26 -13.30 -2.11
N ASN A 207 19.18 -13.02 -1.38
CA ASN A 207 17.93 -13.79 -1.46
C ASN A 207 16.69 -12.90 -1.41
N ILE A 208 16.15 -12.52 -2.58
CA ILE A 208 14.87 -11.84 -2.72
C ILE A 208 13.86 -12.79 -3.32
N ALA A 209 12.78 -13.07 -2.63
CA ALA A 209 11.63 -13.76 -3.19
C ALA A 209 10.65 -12.74 -3.79
N ILE A 210 10.34 -12.90 -5.07
CA ILE A 210 9.28 -12.14 -5.74
C ILE A 210 8.13 -13.12 -5.96
N ASP A 211 7.01 -12.91 -5.26
CA ASP A 211 5.83 -13.74 -5.42
C ASP A 211 5.03 -13.28 -6.63
N ASN A 212 4.89 -14.16 -7.62
CA ASN A 212 4.19 -13.93 -8.88
C ASN A 212 2.76 -14.48 -8.88
N LYS A 213 2.22 -14.91 -7.75
CA LYS A 213 0.87 -15.50 -7.71
C LYS A 213 -0.19 -14.42 -7.94
N LYS A 214 -0.91 -14.58 -9.05
CA LYS A 214 -2.13 -13.83 -9.40
C LYS A 214 -3.30 -14.15 -8.45
#